data_939eaf561cb3c67acef9cba6f954939e
#
_entry.id   939eaf561cb3c67acef9cba6f954939e
#
_cell.length_a   1.000
_cell.length_b   1.000
_cell.length_c   1.000
_cell.angle_alpha   90.00
_cell.angle_beta   90.00
_cell.angle_gamma   90.00
#
_symmetry.space_group_name_H-M   'P 1'
#
loop_
_entity.id
_entity.type
_entity.pdbx_description
1 polymer ?
#
loop_
_entity_poly.entity_id
_entity_poly.type
_entity_poly.pdbx_seq_one_letter_code
_entity_poly.pdbx_strand_id
1 'polypeptide(L)'
;MSIEDRLKEKVGEIIEDLEVLVGYSHSGLPLKVNPVFIKDKNKIDSLIFNKFCINNLATYAYSLAKEVKGNIGIVLKPCDTRSIIQLLSEELFDRNKIKLIAVGCSGVLDYKKIQKQLEGQKIISSEAISNDLKVKTIDNEYSLKIKDFYADKCYWCNIYDNPPLYDEFIENEQKLEVEPGKKYADLQSLESQDLEEISKYWDGQFEHCIRCYACRNVCPLEICKEKCITHLEIPHWQSQRIDSNEGRFFQLIRVLHLAGRCTECGECERVCPKNIPLSKLMKKSAQITERLFEYRAGEDFKKRPPFLTFKDIEKNIKEEKLV
;
A
#
# COMPACT_ATOMS: atom_id res chain seq x y z
N MET A 1 -29.26 -1.02 -1.09
CA MET A 1 -28.43 0.13 -1.51
C MET A 1 -27.01 -0.38 -1.68
N SER A 2 -26.35 -0.09 -2.79
CA SER A 2 -24.98 -0.56 -3.03
C SER A 2 -23.99 0.10 -2.05
N ILE A 3 -22.77 -0.46 -1.91
CA ILE A 3 -21.72 0.15 -1.09
C ILE A 3 -21.30 1.53 -1.64
N GLU A 4 -21.36 1.70 -2.97
CA GLU A 4 -21.08 2.98 -3.61
C GLU A 4 -22.16 4.03 -3.30
N ASP A 5 -23.43 3.64 -3.29
CA ASP A 5 -24.53 4.57 -2.93
C ASP A 5 -24.39 5.03 -1.48
N ARG A 6 -24.10 4.10 -0.55
CA ARG A 6 -23.87 4.44 0.88
C ARG A 6 -22.63 5.33 1.05
N LEU A 7 -21.59 5.11 0.26
CA LEU A 7 -20.41 5.98 0.26
C LEU A 7 -20.75 7.40 -0.21
N LYS A 8 -21.51 7.52 -1.31
CA LYS A 8 -21.92 8.81 -1.86
C LYS A 8 -22.84 9.57 -0.91
N GLU A 9 -23.79 8.88 -0.29
CA GLU A 9 -24.70 9.45 0.72
C GLU A 9 -23.88 9.98 1.91
N LYS A 10 -23.01 9.14 2.51
CA LYS A 10 -22.18 9.54 3.65
C LYS A 10 -21.25 10.70 3.33
N VAL A 11 -20.63 10.69 2.16
CA VAL A 11 -19.81 11.81 1.68
C VAL A 11 -20.65 13.07 1.49
N GLY A 12 -21.88 12.94 0.97
CA GLY A 12 -22.81 14.05 0.78
C GLY A 12 -23.17 14.79 2.07
N GLU A 13 -23.17 14.09 3.22
CA GLU A 13 -23.43 14.68 4.53
C GLU A 13 -22.29 15.58 5.04
N ILE A 14 -21.03 15.25 4.67
CA ILE A 14 -19.83 15.87 5.27
C ILE A 14 -19.01 16.71 4.28
N ILE A 15 -19.31 16.69 2.99
CA ILE A 15 -18.46 17.31 1.95
C ILE A 15 -18.34 18.82 2.11
N GLU A 16 -19.35 19.49 2.68
CA GLU A 16 -19.34 20.94 2.88
C GLU A 16 -18.35 21.37 3.99
N ASP A 17 -18.01 20.47 4.89
CA ASP A 17 -17.01 20.69 5.95
C ASP A 17 -15.57 20.41 5.47
N LEU A 18 -15.41 19.96 4.21
CA LEU A 18 -14.13 19.54 3.64
C LEU A 18 -13.67 20.52 2.55
N GLU A 19 -12.41 20.92 2.59
CA GLU A 19 -11.79 21.65 1.47
C GLU A 19 -11.50 20.74 0.28
N VAL A 20 -11.18 19.47 0.55
CA VAL A 20 -10.97 18.44 -0.46
C VAL A 20 -11.28 17.04 0.09
N LEU A 21 -11.91 16.21 -0.73
CA LEU A 21 -12.05 14.77 -0.50
C LEU A 21 -11.21 14.00 -1.50
N VAL A 22 -10.44 13.02 -1.01
CA VAL A 22 -9.72 12.05 -1.84
C VAL A 22 -10.50 10.74 -1.86
N GLY A 23 -10.88 10.29 -3.04
CA GLY A 23 -11.62 9.04 -3.25
C GLY A 23 -11.14 8.30 -4.49
N TYR A 24 -11.93 7.34 -4.95
CA TYR A 24 -11.66 6.57 -6.17
C TYR A 24 -12.67 6.93 -7.25
N SER A 25 -12.22 6.95 -8.51
CA SER A 25 -13.08 7.12 -9.68
C SER A 25 -12.67 6.18 -10.82
N HIS A 26 -13.54 6.02 -11.79
CA HIS A 26 -13.22 5.27 -13.00
C HIS A 26 -12.05 5.93 -13.76
N SER A 27 -11.11 5.11 -14.21
CA SER A 27 -9.98 5.58 -15.05
C SER A 27 -10.31 5.70 -16.53
N GLY A 28 -11.48 5.21 -16.95
CA GLY A 28 -11.81 4.99 -18.37
C GLY A 28 -11.16 3.74 -18.97
N LEU A 29 -10.33 3.01 -18.22
CA LEU A 29 -9.71 1.76 -18.65
C LEU A 29 -10.27 0.57 -17.84
N PRO A 30 -10.50 -0.60 -18.47
CA PRO A 30 -10.93 -1.79 -17.76
C PRO A 30 -10.00 -2.15 -16.61
N LEU A 31 -10.55 -2.62 -15.49
CA LEU A 31 -9.83 -3.08 -14.29
C LEU A 31 -8.97 -2.02 -13.60
N LYS A 32 -9.09 -0.74 -13.98
CA LYS A 32 -8.29 0.33 -13.39
C LYS A 32 -9.16 1.42 -12.79
N VAL A 33 -8.71 1.94 -11.68
CA VAL A 33 -9.30 3.10 -11.01
C VAL A 33 -8.22 4.15 -10.76
N ASN A 34 -8.64 5.41 -10.70
CA ASN A 34 -7.78 6.53 -10.37
C ASN A 34 -8.18 7.15 -9.04
N PRO A 35 -7.24 7.73 -8.29
CA PRO A 35 -7.55 8.70 -7.26
C PRO A 35 -8.30 9.89 -7.86
N VAL A 36 -9.31 10.40 -7.15
CA VAL A 36 -10.04 11.62 -7.50
C VAL A 36 -10.02 12.58 -6.33
N PHE A 37 -9.84 13.88 -6.63
CA PHE A 37 -9.87 14.96 -5.66
C PHE A 37 -11.14 15.78 -5.87
N ILE A 38 -12.07 15.68 -4.94
CA ILE A 38 -13.39 16.30 -5.01
C ILE A 38 -13.40 17.52 -4.10
N LYS A 39 -13.68 18.70 -4.68
CA LYS A 39 -13.86 19.97 -3.98
C LYS A 39 -15.29 20.51 -4.12
N ASP A 40 -16.12 19.85 -4.92
CA ASP A 40 -17.46 20.28 -5.27
C ASP A 40 -18.42 19.09 -5.11
N LYS A 41 -19.52 19.32 -4.40
CA LYS A 41 -20.59 18.35 -4.14
C LYS A 41 -21.13 17.71 -5.44
N ASN A 42 -21.19 18.47 -6.53
CA ASN A 42 -21.67 17.98 -7.83
C ASN A 42 -20.78 16.87 -8.45
N LYS A 43 -19.58 16.62 -7.90
CA LYS A 43 -18.67 15.58 -8.34
C LYS A 43 -18.70 14.30 -7.51
N ILE A 44 -19.54 14.23 -6.47
CA ILE A 44 -19.68 13.05 -5.60
C ILE A 44 -20.09 11.81 -6.41
N ASP A 45 -20.90 11.98 -7.45
CA ASP A 45 -21.35 10.88 -8.32
C ASP A 45 -20.21 10.15 -9.03
N SER A 46 -19.05 10.78 -9.17
CA SER A 46 -17.85 10.14 -9.73
C SER A 46 -17.18 9.13 -8.78
N LEU A 47 -17.57 9.10 -7.50
CA LEU A 47 -17.03 8.16 -6.53
C LEU A 47 -17.45 6.73 -6.82
N ILE A 48 -16.49 5.83 -6.73
CA ILE A 48 -16.69 4.39 -6.80
C ILE A 48 -15.95 3.69 -5.66
N PHE A 49 -16.41 2.49 -5.30
CA PHE A 49 -15.68 1.61 -4.40
C PHE A 49 -15.94 0.14 -4.75
N ASN A 50 -14.95 -0.52 -5.34
CA ASN A 50 -15.06 -1.89 -5.80
C ASN A 50 -13.70 -2.62 -5.69
N LYS A 51 -13.66 -3.88 -6.16
CA LYS A 51 -12.47 -4.74 -6.10
C LYS A 51 -11.25 -4.22 -6.87
N PHE A 52 -11.38 -3.16 -7.68
CA PHE A 52 -10.27 -2.54 -8.41
C PHE A 52 -9.66 -1.35 -7.68
N CYS A 53 -10.23 -0.92 -6.56
CA CYS A 53 -9.72 0.18 -5.72
C CYS A 53 -8.46 -0.23 -4.94
N ILE A 54 -7.40 -0.68 -5.64
CA ILE A 54 -6.18 -1.22 -5.04
C ILE A 54 -5.29 -0.14 -4.42
N ASN A 55 -5.27 1.09 -4.97
CA ASN A 55 -4.42 2.20 -4.56
C ASN A 55 -4.59 2.51 -3.07
N ASN A 56 -3.50 2.82 -2.39
CA ASN A 56 -3.54 3.31 -1.02
C ASN A 56 -3.66 4.84 -1.02
N LEU A 57 -4.84 5.37 -0.74
CA LEU A 57 -5.08 6.82 -0.77
C LEU A 57 -4.45 7.58 0.41
N ALA A 58 -3.98 6.89 1.46
CA ALA A 58 -3.20 7.52 2.51
C ALA A 58 -1.91 8.18 1.98
N THR A 59 -1.46 7.82 0.76
CA THR A 59 -0.34 8.47 0.06
C THR A 59 -0.52 9.99 -0.07
N TYR A 60 -1.75 10.48 -0.06
CA TYR A 60 -2.04 11.91 -0.20
C TYR A 60 -2.22 12.65 1.15
N ALA A 61 -2.25 11.92 2.27
CA ALA A 61 -2.59 12.49 3.57
C ALA A 61 -1.62 13.58 4.00
N TYR A 62 -0.32 13.28 3.97
CA TYR A 62 0.72 14.19 4.47
C TYR A 62 0.89 15.44 3.60
N SER A 63 0.99 15.27 2.27
CA SER A 63 1.13 16.41 1.36
C SER A 63 -0.09 17.33 1.44
N LEU A 64 -1.31 16.79 1.41
CA LEU A 64 -2.52 17.59 1.55
C LEU A 64 -2.61 18.28 2.92
N ALA A 65 -2.20 17.61 4.00
CA ALA A 65 -2.20 18.23 5.32
C ALA A 65 -1.29 19.44 5.43
N LYS A 66 -0.22 19.50 4.61
CA LYS A 66 0.67 20.66 4.49
C LYS A 66 0.12 21.77 3.57
N GLU A 67 -0.50 21.38 2.47
CA GLU A 67 -0.89 22.30 1.39
C GLU A 67 -2.26 22.94 1.60
N VAL A 68 -3.20 22.17 2.17
CA VAL A 68 -4.63 22.55 2.31
C VAL A 68 -4.83 23.20 3.69
N LYS A 69 -5.58 24.31 3.74
CA LYS A 69 -5.86 25.01 5.01
C LYS A 69 -7.01 24.39 5.79
N GLY A 70 -8.07 23.98 5.10
CA GLY A 70 -9.26 23.38 5.69
C GLY A 70 -9.11 21.87 5.94
N ASN A 71 -10.23 21.23 6.25
CA ASN A 71 -10.29 19.81 6.52
C ASN A 71 -10.19 18.99 5.24
N ILE A 72 -9.61 17.80 5.37
CA ILE A 72 -9.39 16.86 4.27
C ILE A 72 -10.18 15.59 4.55
N GLY A 73 -11.00 15.14 3.59
CA GLY A 73 -11.61 13.81 3.63
C GLY A 73 -10.77 12.80 2.86
N ILE A 74 -10.63 11.58 3.38
CA ILE A 74 -9.95 10.49 2.66
C ILE A 74 -10.77 9.22 2.78
N VAL A 75 -11.14 8.65 1.62
CA VAL A 75 -11.80 7.33 1.53
C VAL A 75 -10.71 6.25 1.62
N LEU A 76 -10.83 5.34 2.58
CA LEU A 76 -9.80 4.36 2.89
C LEU A 76 -10.36 2.94 3.00
N LYS A 77 -9.59 1.98 2.52
CA LYS A 77 -9.78 0.58 2.94
C LYS A 77 -9.28 0.40 4.38
N PRO A 78 -9.79 -0.57 5.15
CA PRO A 78 -9.34 -0.81 6.52
C PRO A 78 -7.81 -1.00 6.64
N CYS A 79 -7.17 -1.67 5.68
CA CYS A 79 -5.72 -1.84 5.69
C CYS A 79 -4.95 -0.53 5.41
N ASP A 80 -5.54 0.43 4.70
CA ASP A 80 -4.89 1.70 4.37
C ASP A 80 -4.91 2.68 5.57
N THR A 81 -5.88 2.52 6.51
CA THR A 81 -5.92 3.33 7.75
C THR A 81 -4.66 3.10 8.61
N ARG A 82 -4.01 1.93 8.51
CA ARG A 82 -2.72 1.68 9.16
C ARG A 82 -1.64 2.68 8.73
N SER A 83 -1.64 3.10 7.47
CA SER A 83 -0.68 4.12 7.00
C SER A 83 -0.94 5.48 7.65
N ILE A 84 -2.21 5.85 7.86
CA ILE A 84 -2.57 7.08 8.60
C ILE A 84 -2.12 6.98 10.05
N ILE A 85 -2.39 5.85 10.72
CA ILE A 85 -1.96 5.61 12.10
C ILE A 85 -0.44 5.77 12.22
N GLN A 86 0.32 5.23 11.27
CA GLN A 86 1.77 5.34 11.28
C GLN A 86 2.25 6.79 11.15
N LEU A 87 1.64 7.58 10.25
CA LEU A 87 1.95 9.00 10.11
C LEU A 87 1.62 9.79 11.38
N LEU A 88 0.51 9.46 12.05
CA LEU A 88 0.11 10.07 13.32
C LEU A 88 1.03 9.68 14.47
N SER A 89 1.52 8.44 14.52
CA SER A 89 2.47 7.99 15.56
C SER A 89 3.81 8.72 15.47
N GLU A 90 4.13 9.29 14.33
CA GLU A 90 5.32 10.12 14.09
C GLU A 90 5.02 11.64 14.14
N GLU A 91 3.77 12.01 14.51
CA GLU A 91 3.34 13.41 14.68
C GLU A 91 3.52 14.27 13.41
N LEU A 92 3.35 13.65 12.22
CA LEU A 92 3.62 14.33 10.95
C LEU A 92 2.53 15.33 10.54
N PHE A 93 1.32 15.22 11.09
CA PHE A 93 0.23 16.17 10.92
C PHE A 93 -0.79 16.09 12.06
N ASP A 94 -1.63 17.12 12.18
CA ASP A 94 -2.70 17.16 13.15
C ASP A 94 -3.85 16.21 12.74
N ARG A 95 -4.21 15.26 13.63
CA ARG A 95 -5.31 14.32 13.43
C ARG A 95 -6.65 15.02 13.13
N ASN A 96 -6.91 16.15 13.73
CA ASN A 96 -8.17 16.88 13.58
C ASN A 96 -8.35 17.45 12.16
N LYS A 97 -7.29 17.55 11.39
CA LYS A 97 -7.30 18.07 10.02
C LYS A 97 -7.83 17.06 8.99
N ILE A 98 -7.87 15.77 9.36
CA ILE A 98 -8.23 14.70 8.43
C ILE A 98 -9.46 13.94 8.92
N LYS A 99 -10.49 13.90 8.07
CA LYS A 99 -11.69 13.07 8.22
C LYS A 99 -11.49 11.75 7.47
N LEU A 100 -11.51 10.65 8.18
CA LEU A 100 -11.27 9.30 7.65
C LEU A 100 -12.61 8.60 7.40
N ILE A 101 -12.88 8.29 6.13
CA ILE A 101 -14.07 7.55 5.70
C ILE A 101 -13.60 6.14 5.34
N ALA A 102 -13.68 5.24 6.31
CA ALA A 102 -13.31 3.85 6.08
C ALA A 102 -14.47 3.09 5.43
N VAL A 103 -14.15 2.26 4.44
CA VAL A 103 -15.13 1.44 3.72
C VAL A 103 -14.71 -0.01 3.82
N GLY A 104 -15.58 -0.88 4.33
CA GLY A 104 -15.35 -2.31 4.44
C GLY A 104 -14.95 -2.92 3.09
N CYS A 105 -13.95 -3.79 3.11
CA CYS A 105 -13.27 -4.24 1.89
C CYS A 105 -13.46 -5.74 1.67
N SER A 106 -13.96 -6.14 0.52
CA SER A 106 -14.06 -7.56 0.11
C SER A 106 -12.83 -8.06 -0.66
N GLY A 107 -11.67 -7.43 -0.45
CA GLY A 107 -10.44 -7.71 -1.18
C GLY A 107 -10.28 -6.86 -2.44
N VAL A 108 -9.04 -6.67 -2.87
CA VAL A 108 -8.70 -5.93 -4.09
C VAL A 108 -7.91 -6.80 -5.05
N LEU A 109 -8.16 -6.62 -6.36
CA LEU A 109 -7.55 -7.43 -7.41
C LEU A 109 -6.23 -6.82 -7.88
N ASP A 110 -5.26 -7.68 -8.14
CA ASP A 110 -3.98 -7.29 -8.71
C ASP A 110 -4.03 -7.36 -10.24
N TYR A 111 -4.04 -6.19 -10.86
CA TYR A 111 -4.02 -6.06 -12.32
C TYR A 111 -2.82 -6.78 -12.98
N LYS A 112 -1.64 -6.80 -12.33
CA LYS A 112 -0.45 -7.47 -12.88
C LYS A 112 -0.62 -8.98 -12.95
N LYS A 113 -1.26 -9.59 -11.93
CA LYS A 113 -1.59 -11.02 -11.95
C LYS A 113 -2.56 -11.35 -13.09
N ILE A 114 -3.59 -10.52 -13.27
CA ILE A 114 -4.55 -10.68 -14.36
C ILE A 114 -3.85 -10.53 -15.71
N GLN A 115 -3.04 -9.49 -15.91
CA GLN A 115 -2.28 -9.27 -17.15
C GLN A 115 -1.32 -10.43 -17.46
N LYS A 116 -0.67 -10.99 -16.44
CA LYS A 116 0.19 -12.15 -16.60
C LYS A 116 -0.58 -13.38 -17.07
N GLN A 117 -1.78 -13.62 -16.52
CA GLN A 117 -2.66 -14.71 -16.91
C GLN A 117 -3.16 -14.55 -18.36
N LEU A 118 -3.37 -13.32 -18.79
CA LEU A 118 -3.79 -12.97 -20.15
C LEU A 118 -2.61 -12.79 -21.12
N GLU A 119 -1.39 -13.16 -20.71
CA GLU A 119 -0.15 -13.04 -21.52
C GLU A 119 0.06 -11.63 -22.13
N GLY A 120 -0.38 -10.61 -21.40
CA GLY A 120 -0.26 -9.21 -21.83
C GLY A 120 -1.29 -8.76 -22.86
N GLN A 121 -2.29 -9.56 -23.20
CA GLN A 121 -3.34 -9.18 -24.15
C GLN A 121 -4.08 -7.92 -23.69
N LYS A 122 -4.44 -7.08 -24.65
CA LYS A 122 -5.18 -5.85 -24.37
C LYS A 122 -6.61 -6.14 -23.95
N ILE A 123 -6.97 -5.73 -22.75
CA ILE A 123 -8.33 -5.86 -22.22
C ILE A 123 -9.22 -4.76 -22.81
N ILE A 124 -10.37 -5.13 -23.37
CA ILE A 124 -11.38 -4.22 -23.93
C ILE A 124 -12.45 -3.91 -22.89
N SER A 125 -12.93 -4.95 -22.19
CA SER A 125 -13.95 -4.79 -21.14
C SER A 125 -13.77 -5.84 -20.05
N SER A 126 -14.35 -5.56 -18.89
CA SER A 126 -14.35 -6.48 -17.77
C SER A 126 -15.59 -6.30 -16.91
N GLU A 127 -16.08 -7.38 -16.36
CA GLU A 127 -17.22 -7.42 -15.48
C GLU A 127 -16.99 -8.44 -14.36
N ALA A 128 -17.20 -8.03 -13.12
CA ALA A 128 -17.17 -8.93 -11.98
C ALA A 128 -18.60 -9.44 -11.71
N ILE A 129 -18.82 -10.75 -11.87
CA ILE A 129 -20.11 -11.39 -11.63
C ILE A 129 -19.89 -12.45 -10.56
N SER A 130 -20.48 -12.24 -9.40
CA SER A 130 -20.30 -13.14 -8.24
C SER A 130 -18.80 -13.37 -7.95
N ASN A 131 -18.31 -14.60 -8.08
CA ASN A 131 -16.92 -14.99 -7.84
C ASN A 131 -16.07 -15.10 -9.11
N ASP A 132 -16.61 -14.68 -10.25
CA ASP A 132 -15.93 -14.73 -11.54
C ASP A 132 -15.68 -13.31 -12.06
N LEU A 133 -14.52 -13.12 -12.65
CA LEU A 133 -14.17 -11.94 -13.43
C LEU A 133 -14.21 -12.32 -14.91
N LYS A 134 -15.21 -11.83 -15.62
CA LYS A 134 -15.27 -11.92 -17.07
C LYS A 134 -14.40 -10.84 -17.67
N VAL A 135 -13.49 -11.23 -18.55
CA VAL A 135 -12.57 -10.32 -19.23
C VAL A 135 -12.63 -10.58 -20.72
N LYS A 136 -12.89 -9.53 -21.48
CA LYS A 136 -12.84 -9.56 -22.94
C LYS A 136 -11.58 -8.88 -23.44
N THR A 137 -10.81 -9.59 -24.23
CA THR A 137 -9.68 -9.08 -25.01
C THR A 137 -10.08 -8.89 -26.47
N ILE A 138 -9.13 -8.52 -27.33
CA ILE A 138 -9.40 -8.37 -28.77
C ILE A 138 -9.84 -9.70 -29.36
N ASP A 139 -9.19 -10.80 -28.98
CA ASP A 139 -9.34 -12.10 -29.66
C ASP A 139 -10.16 -13.09 -28.85
N ASN A 140 -10.27 -12.94 -27.52
CA ASN A 140 -10.83 -13.95 -26.63
C ASN A 140 -11.67 -13.36 -25.50
N GLU A 141 -12.51 -14.22 -24.92
CA GLU A 141 -13.21 -13.98 -23.66
C GLU A 141 -12.74 -15.00 -22.62
N TYR A 142 -12.47 -14.49 -21.40
CA TYR A 142 -11.98 -15.28 -20.28
C TYR A 142 -12.93 -15.18 -19.10
N SER A 143 -13.10 -16.28 -18.37
CA SER A 143 -13.75 -16.31 -17.07
C SER A 143 -12.72 -16.70 -16.01
N LEU A 144 -12.30 -15.75 -15.20
CA LEU A 144 -11.23 -15.89 -14.21
C LEU A 144 -11.83 -15.96 -12.80
N LYS A 145 -11.36 -16.88 -11.95
CA LYS A 145 -11.80 -16.94 -10.56
C LYS A 145 -11.19 -15.79 -9.77
N ILE A 146 -12.01 -14.89 -9.25
CA ILE A 146 -11.58 -13.69 -8.50
C ILE A 146 -10.57 -14.00 -7.39
N LYS A 147 -10.78 -15.11 -6.66
CA LYS A 147 -9.93 -15.53 -5.54
C LYS A 147 -8.45 -15.73 -5.90
N ASP A 148 -8.14 -16.06 -7.17
CA ASP A 148 -6.77 -16.34 -7.62
C ASP A 148 -5.99 -15.04 -7.95
N PHE A 149 -6.69 -13.92 -8.03
CA PHE A 149 -6.14 -12.63 -8.46
C PHE A 149 -6.13 -11.54 -7.40
N TYR A 150 -6.46 -11.86 -6.15
CA TYR A 150 -6.32 -10.88 -5.08
C TYR A 150 -4.88 -10.40 -4.92
N ALA A 151 -4.72 -9.14 -4.53
CA ALA A 151 -3.43 -8.61 -4.10
C ALA A 151 -2.89 -9.43 -2.91
N ASP A 152 -1.58 -9.62 -2.85
CA ASP A 152 -0.96 -10.49 -1.85
C ASP A 152 -1.35 -10.12 -0.42
N LYS A 153 -1.46 -8.82 -0.12
CA LYS A 153 -1.91 -8.32 1.18
C LYS A 153 -3.29 -8.82 1.63
N CYS A 154 -4.13 -9.24 0.69
CA CYS A 154 -5.48 -9.72 1.01
C CYS A 154 -5.48 -11.13 1.59
N TYR A 155 -4.50 -11.99 1.24
CA TYR A 155 -4.44 -13.38 1.71
C TYR A 155 -4.12 -13.53 3.21
N TRP A 156 -3.69 -12.48 3.88
CA TRP A 156 -3.47 -12.47 5.36
C TRP A 156 -4.19 -11.31 6.04
N CYS A 157 -5.16 -10.71 5.37
CA CYS A 157 -5.91 -9.59 5.90
C CYS A 157 -6.91 -10.06 6.96
N ASN A 158 -6.81 -9.52 8.17
CA ASN A 158 -7.71 -9.77 9.30
C ASN A 158 -8.50 -8.53 9.74
N ILE A 159 -8.42 -7.44 8.98
CA ILE A 159 -9.04 -6.15 9.32
C ILE A 159 -9.94 -5.62 8.21
N TYR A 160 -10.36 -6.46 7.26
CA TYR A 160 -11.12 -6.06 6.08
C TYR A 160 -12.49 -5.41 6.41
N ASP A 161 -13.06 -5.75 7.56
CA ASP A 161 -14.34 -5.26 8.09
C ASP A 161 -14.20 -4.53 9.45
N ASN A 162 -12.98 -4.36 9.94
CA ASN A 162 -12.69 -3.72 11.23
C ASN A 162 -11.51 -2.74 11.10
N PRO A 163 -11.74 -1.54 10.56
CA PRO A 163 -10.67 -0.54 10.43
C PRO A 163 -10.18 -0.08 11.82
N PRO A 164 -8.86 -0.04 12.05
CA PRO A 164 -8.31 0.33 13.35
C PRO A 164 -8.47 1.84 13.68
N LEU A 165 -8.75 2.68 12.68
CA LEU A 165 -9.00 4.11 12.86
C LEU A 165 -9.94 4.64 11.77
N TYR A 166 -10.99 5.36 12.17
CA TYR A 166 -11.92 6.03 11.27
C TYR A 166 -12.74 7.10 12.02
N ASP A 167 -13.37 7.99 11.28
CA ASP A 167 -14.42 8.90 11.74
C ASP A 167 -15.79 8.39 11.27
N GLU A 168 -15.86 7.91 10.03
CA GLU A 168 -17.05 7.29 9.44
C GLU A 168 -16.70 5.89 8.94
N PHE A 169 -17.55 4.92 9.20
CA PHE A 169 -17.37 3.55 8.70
C PHE A 169 -18.59 3.08 7.91
N ILE A 170 -18.33 2.63 6.69
CA ILE A 170 -19.35 2.07 5.80
C ILE A 170 -19.10 0.58 5.71
N GLU A 171 -19.96 -0.21 6.33
CA GLU A 171 -19.85 -1.67 6.30
C GLU A 171 -20.02 -2.20 4.88
N ASN A 172 -19.31 -3.28 4.56
CA ASN A 172 -19.48 -4.03 3.32
C ASN A 172 -20.11 -5.39 3.63
N GLU A 173 -21.25 -5.67 3.06
CA GLU A 173 -21.94 -6.96 3.21
C GLU A 173 -21.14 -8.10 2.57
N GLN A 174 -20.37 -7.81 1.52
CA GLN A 174 -19.48 -8.77 0.91
C GLN A 174 -18.22 -8.94 1.75
N LYS A 175 -17.99 -10.15 2.22
CA LYS A 175 -16.77 -10.49 2.96
C LYS A 175 -15.64 -10.90 2.02
N LEU A 176 -14.42 -10.81 2.54
CA LEU A 176 -13.24 -11.32 1.84
C LEU A 176 -13.27 -12.85 1.87
N GLU A 177 -13.39 -13.48 0.71
CA GLU A 177 -13.44 -14.94 0.54
C GLU A 177 -12.05 -15.49 0.21
N VAL A 178 -11.15 -15.49 1.17
CA VAL A 178 -9.84 -16.16 1.07
C VAL A 178 -9.55 -16.91 2.36
N GLU A 179 -8.97 -18.10 2.22
CA GLU A 179 -8.38 -18.79 3.36
C GLU A 179 -7.18 -17.97 3.85
N PRO A 180 -7.15 -17.60 5.14
CA PRO A 180 -6.05 -16.81 5.67
C PRO A 180 -4.72 -17.56 5.49
N GLY A 181 -3.89 -17.09 4.59
CA GLY A 181 -2.54 -17.62 4.40
C GLY A 181 -1.62 -17.21 5.55
N LYS A 182 -0.51 -17.92 5.71
CA LYS A 182 0.53 -17.51 6.66
C LYS A 182 1.18 -16.23 6.15
N LYS A 183 1.13 -15.16 6.91
CA LYS A 183 1.58 -13.80 6.58
C LYS A 183 2.97 -13.73 5.92
N TYR A 184 3.90 -14.56 6.34
CA TYR A 184 5.29 -14.56 5.86
C TYR A 184 5.68 -15.82 5.08
N ALA A 185 4.70 -16.59 4.57
CA ALA A 185 4.98 -17.84 3.87
C ALA A 185 5.81 -17.64 2.60
N ASP A 186 5.64 -16.52 1.91
CA ASP A 186 6.39 -16.15 0.72
C ASP A 186 7.86 -15.77 0.98
N LEU A 187 8.23 -15.52 2.24
CA LEU A 187 9.61 -15.31 2.66
C LEU A 187 10.32 -16.63 2.97
N GLN A 188 9.59 -17.65 3.46
CA GLN A 188 10.20 -18.91 3.90
C GLN A 188 10.98 -19.62 2.79
N SER A 189 10.48 -19.60 1.56
CA SER A 189 11.17 -20.22 0.42
C SER A 189 12.49 -19.51 0.06
N LEU A 190 12.58 -18.21 0.31
CA LEU A 190 13.81 -17.45 0.12
C LEU A 190 14.76 -17.63 1.30
N GLU A 191 14.24 -17.65 2.52
CA GLU A 191 15.01 -17.80 3.76
C GLU A 191 15.60 -19.22 3.94
N SER A 192 15.06 -20.23 3.25
CA SER A 192 15.62 -21.60 3.23
C SER A 192 16.84 -21.75 2.34
N GLN A 193 17.19 -20.73 1.53
CA GLN A 193 18.36 -20.70 0.69
C GLN A 193 19.59 -20.23 1.47
N ASP A 194 20.80 -20.54 0.97
CA ASP A 194 22.00 -19.99 1.56
C ASP A 194 22.20 -18.50 1.24
N LEU A 195 23.12 -17.84 1.95
CA LEU A 195 23.34 -16.39 1.81
C LEU A 195 23.83 -16.00 0.42
N GLU A 196 24.56 -16.87 -0.26
CA GLU A 196 25.08 -16.61 -1.60
C GLU A 196 23.94 -16.66 -2.63
N GLU A 197 23.04 -17.63 -2.51
CA GLU A 197 21.84 -17.75 -3.34
C GLU A 197 20.89 -16.55 -3.14
N ILE A 198 20.64 -16.16 -1.88
CA ILE A 198 19.85 -14.98 -1.54
C ILE A 198 20.48 -13.71 -2.15
N SER A 199 21.80 -13.56 -2.04
CA SER A 199 22.52 -12.42 -2.63
C SER A 199 22.37 -12.38 -4.14
N LYS A 200 22.59 -13.50 -4.82
CA LYS A 200 22.41 -13.62 -6.28
C LYS A 200 20.98 -13.32 -6.73
N TYR A 201 19.99 -13.82 -5.96
CA TYR A 201 18.59 -13.51 -6.24
C TYR A 201 18.33 -12.00 -6.24
N TRP A 202 18.77 -11.29 -5.18
CA TRP A 202 18.56 -9.85 -5.09
C TRP A 202 19.40 -9.05 -6.10
N ASP A 203 20.61 -9.48 -6.42
CA ASP A 203 21.41 -8.87 -7.48
C ASP A 203 20.70 -8.92 -8.82
N GLY A 204 20.17 -10.08 -9.20
CA GLY A 204 19.38 -10.23 -10.43
C GLY A 204 18.12 -9.36 -10.42
N GLN A 205 17.45 -9.19 -9.25
CA GLN A 205 16.32 -8.27 -9.17
C GLN A 205 16.73 -6.80 -9.36
N PHE A 206 17.86 -6.39 -8.77
CA PHE A 206 18.31 -5.00 -8.82
C PHE A 206 18.96 -4.61 -10.15
N GLU A 207 19.46 -5.55 -10.94
CA GLU A 207 19.87 -5.32 -12.34
C GLU A 207 18.72 -4.74 -13.19
N HIS A 208 17.48 -5.11 -12.87
CA HIS A 208 16.32 -4.58 -13.56
C HIS A 208 15.89 -3.19 -13.06
N CYS A 209 16.47 -2.68 -11.97
CA CYS A 209 16.05 -1.42 -11.37
C CYS A 209 16.54 -0.22 -12.21
N ILE A 210 15.60 0.52 -12.81
CA ILE A 210 15.89 1.74 -13.58
C ILE A 210 15.87 3.01 -12.72
N ARG A 211 15.80 2.89 -11.41
CA ARG A 211 15.73 4.01 -10.44
C ARG A 211 14.70 5.09 -10.81
N CYS A 212 13.54 4.70 -11.32
CA CYS A 212 12.43 5.61 -11.66
C CYS A 212 11.77 6.27 -10.44
N TYR A 213 12.12 5.83 -9.23
CA TYR A 213 11.60 6.33 -7.96
C TYR A 213 10.08 6.18 -7.73
N ALA A 214 9.35 5.49 -8.61
CA ALA A 214 7.91 5.26 -8.46
C ALA A 214 7.57 4.61 -7.10
N CYS A 215 8.38 3.62 -6.67
CA CYS A 215 8.23 2.95 -5.37
C CYS A 215 8.42 3.88 -4.17
N ARG A 216 9.25 4.93 -4.30
CA ARG A 216 9.42 5.98 -3.30
C ARG A 216 8.21 6.93 -3.29
N ASN A 217 7.81 7.38 -4.48
CA ASN A 217 6.79 8.42 -4.62
C ASN A 217 5.39 7.94 -4.24
N VAL A 218 5.10 6.64 -4.37
CA VAL A 218 3.80 6.05 -3.99
C VAL A 218 3.71 5.68 -2.51
N CYS A 219 4.85 5.69 -1.79
CA CYS A 219 4.86 5.28 -0.38
C CYS A 219 4.03 6.25 0.47
N PRO A 220 3.00 5.77 1.18
CA PRO A 220 2.13 6.65 1.98
C PRO A 220 2.84 7.28 3.18
N LEU A 221 4.03 6.77 3.55
CA LEU A 221 4.76 7.23 4.73
C LEU A 221 5.65 8.45 4.47
N GLU A 222 5.85 8.85 3.20
CA GLU A 222 6.56 10.07 2.78
C GLU A 222 8.05 10.20 3.20
N ILE A 223 8.56 9.37 4.11
CA ILE A 223 9.87 9.48 4.78
C ILE A 223 11.05 9.61 3.82
N CYS A 224 10.99 8.91 2.67
CA CYS A 224 12.05 8.95 1.68
C CYS A 224 11.92 10.07 0.64
N LYS A 225 10.93 10.96 0.76
CA LYS A 225 10.68 11.99 -0.26
C LYS A 225 11.52 13.26 -0.03
N GLU A 226 11.65 13.73 1.20
CA GLU A 226 12.21 15.05 1.49
C GLU A 226 13.72 15.05 1.78
N LYS A 227 14.22 14.16 2.64
CA LYS A 227 15.59 14.25 3.18
C LYS A 227 16.37 12.93 3.13
N CYS A 228 16.13 12.12 2.11
CA CYS A 228 16.85 10.87 1.94
C CYS A 228 18.25 11.11 1.39
N ILE A 229 19.26 10.51 2.00
CA ILE A 229 20.67 10.62 1.57
C ILE A 229 20.89 10.18 0.12
N THR A 230 20.04 9.33 -0.43
CA THR A 230 20.11 8.90 -1.84
C THR A 230 19.68 9.98 -2.84
N HIS A 231 19.19 11.13 -2.34
CA HIS A 231 18.69 12.25 -3.15
C HIS A 231 19.41 13.56 -2.84
N LEU A 232 20.32 13.56 -1.87
CA LEU A 232 21.12 14.75 -1.59
C LEU A 232 22.13 14.98 -2.72
N GLU A 233 22.23 16.21 -3.16
CA GLU A 233 23.18 16.61 -4.19
C GLU A 233 24.58 16.88 -3.60
N ILE A 234 24.65 17.31 -2.36
CA ILE A 234 25.91 17.66 -1.67
C ILE A 234 25.89 17.11 -0.24
N PRO A 235 26.76 16.16 0.10
CA PRO A 235 27.59 15.36 -0.82
C PRO A 235 26.75 14.32 -1.59
N HIS A 236 27.23 13.94 -2.76
CA HIS A 236 26.62 12.82 -3.50
C HIS A 236 26.97 11.48 -2.85
N TRP A 237 25.99 10.88 -2.17
CA TRP A 237 26.13 9.54 -1.58
C TRP A 237 25.84 8.43 -2.57
N GLN A 238 25.12 8.72 -3.63
CA GLN A 238 24.75 7.79 -4.66
C GLN A 238 25.01 8.39 -6.04
N SER A 239 25.65 7.63 -6.92
CA SER A 239 25.89 8.08 -8.30
C SER A 239 24.59 8.05 -9.13
N GLN A 240 24.59 8.72 -10.30
CA GLN A 240 23.48 8.69 -11.23
C GLN A 240 23.48 7.45 -12.15
N ARG A 241 24.47 6.57 -12.01
CA ARG A 241 24.57 5.35 -12.81
C ARG A 241 23.39 4.43 -12.52
N ILE A 242 22.95 3.69 -13.56
CA ILE A 242 21.93 2.66 -13.47
C ILE A 242 22.63 1.32 -13.54
N ASP A 243 22.94 0.74 -12.38
CA ASP A 243 23.50 -0.58 -12.23
C ASP A 243 22.97 -1.26 -10.95
N SER A 244 23.28 -2.55 -10.77
CA SER A 244 22.75 -3.35 -9.66
C SER A 244 23.21 -2.83 -8.29
N ASN A 245 24.46 -2.34 -8.17
CA ASN A 245 24.99 -1.82 -6.91
C ASN A 245 24.26 -0.55 -6.47
N GLU A 246 24.04 0.37 -7.40
CA GLU A 246 23.29 1.59 -7.13
C GLU A 246 21.80 1.30 -6.83
N GLY A 247 21.23 0.33 -7.52
CA GLY A 247 19.89 -0.18 -7.25
C GLY A 247 19.78 -0.81 -5.86
N ARG A 248 20.78 -1.65 -5.47
CA ARG A 248 20.88 -2.28 -4.16
C ARG A 248 21.01 -1.23 -3.05
N PHE A 249 21.92 -0.29 -3.19
CA PHE A 249 22.15 0.79 -2.22
C PHE A 249 20.87 1.60 -2.00
N PHE A 250 20.19 2.02 -3.07
CA PHE A 250 18.91 2.74 -2.97
C PHE A 250 17.86 1.96 -2.21
N GLN A 251 17.67 0.67 -2.52
CA GLN A 251 16.65 -0.14 -1.87
C GLN A 251 17.02 -0.46 -0.42
N LEU A 252 18.30 -0.68 -0.11
CA LEU A 252 18.77 -0.88 1.26
C LEU A 252 18.47 0.34 2.14
N ILE A 253 18.79 1.54 1.67
CA ILE A 253 18.46 2.77 2.39
C ILE A 253 16.95 2.90 2.62
N ARG A 254 16.12 2.54 1.63
CA ARG A 254 14.67 2.55 1.80
C ARG A 254 14.20 1.53 2.86
N VAL A 255 14.75 0.32 2.87
CA VAL A 255 14.43 -0.69 3.89
C VAL A 255 14.74 -0.14 5.28
N LEU A 256 15.93 0.46 5.46
CA LEU A 256 16.36 1.03 6.74
C LEU A 256 15.44 2.19 7.17
N HIS A 257 15.08 3.09 6.27
CA HIS A 257 14.15 4.19 6.57
C HIS A 257 12.74 3.69 6.95
N LEU A 258 12.31 2.57 6.37
CA LEU A 258 10.98 2.02 6.57
C LEU A 258 10.92 0.91 7.63
N ALA A 259 12.06 0.52 8.23
CA ALA A 259 12.10 -0.45 9.31
C ALA A 259 11.29 0.07 10.51
N GLY A 260 10.37 -0.76 11.01
CA GLY A 260 9.41 -0.37 12.04
C GLY A 260 8.35 0.65 11.63
N ARG A 261 8.31 1.07 10.36
CA ARG A 261 7.35 2.02 9.82
C ARG A 261 6.45 1.42 8.74
N CYS A 262 6.98 0.45 7.98
CA CYS A 262 6.27 -0.14 6.84
C CYS A 262 4.99 -0.84 7.26
N THR A 263 3.85 -0.38 6.73
CA THR A 263 2.52 -0.97 6.98
C THR A 263 2.18 -2.12 6.04
N GLU A 264 3.15 -2.58 5.25
CA GLU A 264 3.03 -3.73 4.33
C GLU A 264 1.93 -3.55 3.26
N CYS A 265 1.67 -2.32 2.85
CA CYS A 265 0.58 -1.99 1.92
C CYS A 265 0.81 -2.49 0.47
N GLY A 266 2.05 -2.88 0.10
CA GLY A 266 2.39 -3.43 -1.23
C GLY A 266 2.47 -2.41 -2.37
N GLU A 267 2.24 -1.11 -2.11
CA GLU A 267 2.22 -0.10 -3.16
C GLU A 267 3.53 0.02 -3.94
N CYS A 268 4.68 -0.13 -3.26
CA CYS A 268 6.00 -0.05 -3.89
C CYS A 268 6.22 -1.11 -4.97
N GLU A 269 5.72 -2.33 -4.75
CA GLU A 269 5.78 -3.41 -5.74
C GLU A 269 4.73 -3.21 -6.85
N ARG A 270 3.52 -2.81 -6.47
CA ARG A 270 2.44 -2.56 -7.42
C ARG A 270 2.85 -1.58 -8.53
N VAL A 271 3.54 -0.49 -8.19
CA VAL A 271 3.94 0.54 -9.17
C VAL A 271 5.27 0.25 -9.87
N CYS A 272 6.02 -0.77 -9.45
CA CYS A 272 7.31 -1.06 -10.06
C CYS A 272 7.13 -1.51 -11.52
N PRO A 273 7.66 -0.74 -12.52
CA PRO A 273 7.51 -1.11 -13.93
C PRO A 273 8.36 -2.33 -14.32
N LYS A 274 9.32 -2.69 -13.47
CA LYS A 274 10.22 -3.83 -13.65
C LYS A 274 9.83 -5.05 -12.81
N ASN A 275 8.67 -5.00 -12.14
CA ASN A 275 8.13 -6.09 -11.33
C ASN A 275 9.08 -6.63 -10.26
N ILE A 276 9.97 -5.78 -9.71
CA ILE A 276 10.86 -6.15 -8.61
C ILE A 276 10.00 -6.43 -7.37
N PRO A 277 10.17 -7.56 -6.67
CA PRO A 277 9.35 -7.96 -5.54
C PRO A 277 9.70 -7.20 -4.26
N LEU A 278 9.56 -5.87 -4.29
CA LEU A 278 9.96 -4.96 -3.22
C LEU A 278 9.19 -5.19 -1.90
N SER A 279 7.98 -5.73 -1.98
CA SER A 279 7.20 -6.07 -0.78
C SER A 279 7.87 -7.13 0.07
N LYS A 280 8.63 -8.07 -0.51
CA LYS A 280 9.38 -9.09 0.24
C LYS A 280 10.44 -8.46 1.15
N LEU A 281 11.20 -7.49 0.66
CA LEU A 281 12.17 -6.75 1.47
C LEU A 281 11.50 -6.03 2.64
N MET A 282 10.39 -5.35 2.37
CA MET A 282 9.64 -4.61 3.38
C MET A 282 9.00 -5.54 4.41
N LYS A 283 8.44 -6.67 3.96
CA LYS A 283 7.90 -7.71 4.86
C LYS A 283 8.97 -8.30 5.77
N LYS A 284 10.17 -8.59 5.23
CA LYS A 284 11.28 -9.10 6.05
C LYS A 284 11.65 -8.12 7.15
N SER A 285 11.77 -6.84 6.83
CA SER A 285 12.02 -5.78 7.81
C SER A 285 10.89 -5.70 8.86
N ALA A 286 9.62 -5.76 8.43
CA ALA A 286 8.48 -5.75 9.34
C ALA A 286 8.46 -6.99 10.26
N GLN A 287 8.74 -8.19 9.72
CA GLN A 287 8.85 -9.43 10.48
C GLN A 287 9.92 -9.35 11.57
N ILE A 288 11.10 -8.81 11.25
CA ILE A 288 12.19 -8.61 12.21
C ILE A 288 11.75 -7.66 13.30
N THR A 289 11.12 -6.53 12.94
CA THR A 289 10.62 -5.54 13.88
C THR A 289 9.56 -6.12 14.83
N GLU A 290 8.60 -6.86 14.28
CA GLU A 290 7.55 -7.53 15.06
C GLU A 290 8.15 -8.54 16.07
N ARG A 291 9.16 -9.31 15.63
CA ARG A 291 9.83 -10.30 16.47
C ARG A 291 10.69 -9.70 17.58
N LEU A 292 11.46 -8.64 17.27
CA LEU A 292 12.44 -8.07 18.20
C LEU A 292 11.84 -7.05 19.15
N PHE A 293 10.85 -6.28 18.68
CA PHE A 293 10.32 -5.13 19.41
C PHE A 293 8.84 -5.29 19.80
N GLU A 294 8.21 -6.42 19.43
CA GLU A 294 6.76 -6.62 19.63
C GLU A 294 5.94 -5.44 19.10
N TYR A 295 6.42 -4.88 17.97
CA TYR A 295 5.85 -3.69 17.36
C TYR A 295 5.43 -3.97 15.92
N ARG A 296 4.21 -3.60 15.60
CA ARG A 296 3.67 -3.64 14.24
C ARG A 296 3.20 -2.25 13.82
N ALA A 297 3.75 -1.76 12.72
CA ALA A 297 3.46 -0.43 12.22
C ALA A 297 1.98 -0.22 11.90
N GLY A 298 1.42 0.91 12.32
CA GLY A 298 0.06 1.30 12.00
C GLY A 298 -1.05 0.54 12.75
N GLU A 299 -0.78 -0.03 13.92
CA GLU A 299 -1.82 -0.61 14.79
C GLU A 299 -2.29 0.37 15.87
N ASP A 300 -1.38 1.15 16.42
CA ASP A 300 -1.67 2.09 17.49
C ASP A 300 -0.86 3.39 17.31
N PHE A 301 -1.56 4.51 17.12
CA PHE A 301 -0.88 5.81 16.92
C PHE A 301 -0.26 6.38 18.20
N LYS A 302 -0.53 5.82 19.38
CA LYS A 302 0.12 6.19 20.62
C LYS A 302 1.48 5.51 20.81
N LYS A 303 1.73 4.44 20.04
CA LYS A 303 3.02 3.73 20.04
C LYS A 303 3.90 4.27 18.93
N ARG A 304 5.07 4.84 19.31
CA ARG A 304 6.07 5.29 18.35
C ARG A 304 6.85 4.12 17.75
N PRO A 305 7.34 4.25 16.50
CA PRO A 305 8.24 3.26 15.90
C PRO A 305 9.49 3.02 16.76
N PRO A 306 10.04 1.80 16.77
CA PRO A 306 11.23 1.47 17.59
C PRO A 306 12.41 2.42 17.42
N PHE A 307 12.67 2.92 16.21
CA PHE A 307 13.75 3.90 15.96
C PHE A 307 13.51 5.29 16.54
N LEU A 308 12.31 5.59 17.02
CA LEU A 308 11.97 6.84 17.68
C LEU A 308 11.80 6.67 19.19
N THR A 309 12.19 5.52 19.72
CA THR A 309 12.09 5.18 21.15
C THR A 309 13.41 4.60 21.64
N PHE A 310 13.63 4.66 22.95
CA PHE A 310 14.69 3.93 23.63
C PHE A 310 14.15 3.34 24.93
N LYS A 311 14.86 2.35 25.45
CA LYS A 311 14.60 1.79 26.78
C LYS A 311 15.84 1.96 27.62
N ASP A 312 15.70 2.30 28.90
CA ASP A 312 16.82 2.42 29.84
C ASP A 312 17.56 1.08 30.03
N ILE A 313 16.83 -0.02 29.90
CA ILE A 313 17.38 -1.38 29.92
C ILE A 313 16.87 -2.11 28.69
N GLU A 314 17.76 -2.36 27.75
CA GLU A 314 17.47 -3.16 26.56
C GLU A 314 18.01 -4.58 26.71
N LYS A 315 17.23 -5.56 26.25
CA LYS A 315 17.71 -6.94 26.16
C LYS A 315 18.81 -6.99 25.09
N ASN A 316 19.97 -7.56 25.42
CA ASN A 316 20.98 -7.86 24.41
C ASN A 316 20.38 -8.74 23.31
N ILE A 317 20.33 -8.19 22.09
CA ILE A 317 19.94 -8.92 20.90
C ILE A 317 21.17 -9.74 20.48
N LYS A 318 21.13 -11.04 20.68
CA LYS A 318 22.19 -11.93 20.17
C LYS A 318 22.03 -12.06 18.65
N GLU A 319 23.07 -11.73 17.91
CA GLU A 319 23.12 -11.80 16.44
C GLU A 319 22.77 -13.21 15.91
N GLU A 320 23.17 -14.25 16.61
CA GLU A 320 22.86 -15.67 16.31
C GLU A 320 21.34 -15.97 16.17
N LYS A 321 20.47 -15.05 16.59
CA LYS A 321 19.01 -15.17 16.46
C LYS A 321 18.44 -14.41 15.26
N LEU A 322 19.27 -13.76 14.48
CA LEU A 322 18.89 -12.97 13.32
C LEU A 322 18.98 -13.75 11.99
N VAL A 323 19.55 -14.94 12.03
CA VAL A 323 19.69 -15.86 10.87
C VAL A 323 18.55 -16.88 10.88
#